data_753123e2eb9e22e11c8b5f4f44223dac
#
_entry.id   753123e2eb9e22e11c8b5f4f44223dac
#
_cell.length_a   1.000
_cell.length_b   1.000
_cell.length_c   1.000
_cell.angle_alpha   90.00
_cell.angle_beta   90.00
_cell.angle_gamma   90.00
#
_symmetry.space_group_name_H-M   'P 1'
#
loop_
_entity.id
_entity.type
_entity.pdbx_description
1 polymer ?
#
loop_
_entity_poly.entity_id
_entity_poly.type
_entity_poly.pdbx_seq_one_letter_code
_entity_poly.pdbx_strand_id
1 'polypeptide(L)'
;MPAMLIAKFVGDVDELKAVCDRGHALIMERGGAVPFGELRHHCATSEDALYIIGVWESADHIRRRWADDEFKKVLASVGFPTEPTERMILDLHQIEPPL
;
A
#
# COMPACT_ATOMS: atom_id res chain seq x y z
N MET A 1 -6.76 -12.01 -12.40
CA MET A 1 -7.84 -11.03 -12.22
C MET A 1 -7.34 -9.88 -11.36
N PRO A 2 -7.43 -8.65 -11.82
CA PRO A 2 -6.99 -7.51 -11.01
C PRO A 2 -7.76 -7.39 -9.70
N ALA A 3 -7.05 -6.93 -8.69
CA ALA A 3 -7.60 -6.78 -7.35
C ALA A 3 -7.23 -5.41 -6.79
N MET A 4 -8.06 -4.89 -5.88
CA MET A 4 -7.81 -3.65 -5.18
C MET A 4 -7.48 -3.94 -3.72
N LEU A 5 -6.42 -3.31 -3.24
CA LEU A 5 -6.09 -3.26 -1.82
C LEU A 5 -6.61 -1.94 -1.24
N ILE A 6 -7.29 -2.02 -0.11
CA ILE A 6 -7.56 -0.87 0.75
C ILE A 6 -7.02 -1.20 2.12
N ALA A 7 -5.92 -0.56 2.51
CA ALA A 7 -5.31 -0.74 3.82
C ALA A 7 -5.48 0.56 4.63
N LYS A 8 -6.12 0.46 5.79
CA LYS A 8 -6.42 1.59 6.67
C LYS A 8 -5.47 1.56 7.88
N PHE A 9 -4.87 2.69 8.17
CA PHE A 9 -3.99 2.90 9.32
C PHE A 9 -4.55 4.04 10.17
N VAL A 10 -5.12 3.70 11.32
CA VAL A 10 -5.65 4.70 12.26
C VAL A 10 -4.52 5.28 13.07
N GLY A 11 -4.50 6.60 13.23
CA GLY A 11 -3.49 7.29 14.01
C GLY A 11 -3.41 8.77 13.68
N ASP A 12 -2.32 9.41 14.14
CA ASP A 12 -2.04 10.80 13.80
C ASP A 12 -1.73 10.92 12.30
N VAL A 13 -2.59 11.63 11.58
CA VAL A 13 -2.52 11.70 10.10
C VAL A 13 -1.25 12.40 9.63
N ASP A 14 -0.81 13.46 10.31
CA ASP A 14 0.40 14.17 9.90
C ASP A 14 1.65 13.31 10.07
N GLU A 15 1.74 12.55 11.17
CA GLU A 15 2.82 11.59 11.39
C GLU A 15 2.77 10.47 10.37
N LEU A 16 1.58 9.90 10.12
CA LEU A 16 1.41 8.83 9.14
C LEU A 16 1.78 9.28 7.73
N LYS A 17 1.41 10.48 7.33
CA LYS A 17 1.81 11.05 6.04
C LYS A 17 3.32 11.16 5.92
N ALA A 18 3.98 11.67 6.96
CA ALA A 18 5.44 11.86 6.95
C ALA A 18 6.17 10.52 6.81
N VAL A 19 5.79 9.50 7.58
CA VAL A 19 6.44 8.18 7.50
C VAL A 19 6.06 7.45 6.21
N CYS A 20 4.84 7.66 5.70
CA CYS A 20 4.42 7.13 4.41
C CYS A 20 5.29 7.68 3.28
N ASP A 21 5.52 8.99 3.26
CA ASP A 21 6.35 9.63 2.24
C ASP A 21 7.79 9.11 2.29
N ARG A 22 8.37 8.95 3.48
CA ARG A 22 9.71 8.38 3.63
C ARG A 22 9.79 6.94 3.15
N GLY A 23 8.81 6.12 3.52
CA GLY A 23 8.74 4.73 3.08
C GLY A 23 8.57 4.61 1.58
N HIS A 24 7.69 5.44 1.00
CA HIS A 24 7.49 5.48 -0.45
C HIS A 24 8.77 5.85 -1.20
N ALA A 25 9.51 6.86 -0.71
CA ALA A 25 10.78 7.26 -1.31
C ALA A 25 11.79 6.10 -1.33
N LEU A 26 11.91 5.36 -0.23
CA LEU A 26 12.80 4.19 -0.16
C LEU A 26 12.37 3.08 -1.13
N ILE A 27 11.07 2.83 -1.24
CA ILE A 27 10.53 1.85 -2.17
C ILE A 27 10.86 2.24 -3.61
N MET A 28 10.69 3.52 -3.95
CA MET A 28 11.00 4.02 -5.29
C MET A 28 12.49 3.92 -5.62
N GLU A 29 13.38 4.15 -4.66
CA GLU A 29 14.82 3.93 -4.83
C GLU A 29 15.16 2.48 -5.15
N ARG A 30 14.35 1.53 -4.71
CA ARG A 30 14.52 0.09 -4.92
C ARG A 30 13.78 -0.43 -6.15
N GLY A 31 13.28 0.45 -7.01
CA GLY A 31 12.60 0.07 -8.25
C GLY A 31 11.08 0.10 -8.20
N GLY A 32 10.50 0.56 -7.09
CA GLY A 32 9.03 0.69 -6.94
C GLY A 32 8.33 -0.64 -6.71
N ALA A 33 7.01 -0.62 -6.81
CA ALA A 33 6.16 -1.79 -6.57
C ALA A 33 5.67 -2.47 -7.85
N VAL A 34 5.92 -1.89 -9.03
CA VAL A 34 5.51 -2.47 -10.32
C VAL A 34 6.07 -3.89 -10.52
N PRO A 35 7.36 -4.18 -10.20
CA PRO A 35 7.89 -5.55 -10.32
C PRO A 35 7.18 -6.57 -9.42
N PHE A 36 6.47 -6.11 -8.38
CA PHE A 36 5.72 -6.97 -7.46
C PHE A 36 4.24 -7.06 -7.81
N GLY A 37 3.81 -6.46 -8.92
CA GLY A 37 2.45 -6.56 -9.42
C GLY A 37 1.54 -5.37 -9.16
N GLU A 38 2.04 -4.27 -8.57
CA GLU A 38 1.24 -3.06 -8.38
C GLU A 38 1.11 -2.28 -9.70
N LEU A 39 -0.12 -1.99 -10.09
CA LEU A 39 -0.45 -1.30 -11.34
C LEU A 39 -0.79 0.17 -11.11
N ARG A 40 -1.42 0.49 -9.99
CA ARG A 40 -1.76 1.85 -9.59
C ARG A 40 -1.63 1.98 -8.09
N HIS A 41 -1.15 3.13 -7.62
CA HIS A 41 -0.92 3.37 -6.20
C HIS A 41 -1.50 4.73 -5.80
N HIS A 42 -2.23 4.73 -4.70
CA HIS A 42 -2.80 5.95 -4.12
C HIS A 42 -2.62 5.93 -2.61
N CYS A 43 -2.38 7.11 -2.06
CA CYS A 43 -2.43 7.32 -0.62
C CYS A 43 -3.44 8.44 -0.37
N ALA A 44 -4.38 8.21 0.52
CA ALA A 44 -5.43 9.15 0.85
C ALA A 44 -5.58 9.25 2.36
N THR A 45 -6.18 10.33 2.84
CA THR A 45 -6.35 10.53 4.27
C THR A 45 -7.77 10.93 4.60
N SER A 46 -8.24 10.52 5.77
CA SER A 46 -9.39 11.07 6.45
C SER A 46 -8.93 11.83 7.68
N GLU A 47 -9.85 12.24 8.56
CA GLU A 47 -9.51 13.00 9.76
C GLU A 47 -8.60 12.25 10.72
N ASP A 48 -8.75 10.92 10.81
CA ASP A 48 -8.08 10.09 11.81
C ASP A 48 -7.36 8.88 11.25
N ALA A 49 -7.22 8.79 9.93
CA ALA A 49 -6.61 7.63 9.29
C ALA A 49 -5.93 7.97 7.96
N LEU A 50 -4.94 7.15 7.62
CA LEU A 50 -4.31 7.14 6.31
C LEU A 50 -4.69 5.84 5.61
N TYR A 51 -4.96 5.92 4.32
CA TYR A 51 -5.34 4.78 3.49
C TYR A 51 -4.33 4.58 2.38
N ILE A 52 -3.87 3.35 2.22
CA ILE A 52 -3.12 2.94 1.03
C ILE A 52 -4.09 2.18 0.15
N ILE A 53 -4.28 2.67 -1.07
CA ILE A 53 -5.22 2.11 -2.02
C ILE A 53 -4.46 1.79 -3.29
N GLY A 54 -4.42 0.53 -3.66
CA GLY A 54 -3.67 0.09 -4.84
C GLY A 54 -4.48 -0.85 -5.71
N VAL A 55 -4.19 -0.81 -7.02
CA VAL A 55 -4.68 -1.80 -7.96
C VAL A 55 -3.51 -2.71 -8.31
N TRP A 56 -3.73 -4.02 -8.21
CA TRP A 56 -2.70 -5.04 -8.37
C TRP A 56 -3.13 -6.08 -9.41
N GLU A 57 -2.14 -6.78 -9.96
CA GLU A 57 -2.41 -7.84 -10.94
C GLU A 57 -3.31 -8.94 -10.40
N SER A 58 -3.19 -9.25 -9.10
CA SER A 58 -4.07 -10.23 -8.44
C SER A 58 -4.05 -10.06 -6.93
N ALA A 59 -5.02 -10.68 -6.24
CA ALA A 59 -5.05 -10.74 -4.78
C ALA A 59 -3.80 -11.43 -4.21
N ASP A 60 -3.28 -12.45 -4.90
CA ASP A 60 -2.07 -13.16 -4.44
C ASP A 60 -0.83 -12.27 -4.48
N HIS A 61 -0.72 -11.37 -5.45
CA HIS A 61 0.36 -10.38 -5.48
C HIS A 61 0.30 -9.46 -4.26
N ILE A 62 -0.89 -9.03 -3.87
CA ILE A 62 -1.09 -8.21 -2.67
C ILE A 62 -0.63 -8.97 -1.43
N ARG A 63 -1.09 -10.20 -1.26
CA ARG A 63 -0.76 -11.03 -0.09
C ARG A 63 0.73 -11.28 0.01
N ARG A 64 1.39 -11.60 -1.10
CA ARG A 64 2.84 -11.83 -1.14
C ARG A 64 3.62 -10.58 -0.78
N ARG A 65 3.21 -9.41 -1.30
CA ARG A 65 3.89 -8.15 -0.99
C ARG A 65 3.83 -7.83 0.51
N TRP A 66 2.67 -7.93 1.12
CA TRP A 66 2.48 -7.60 2.52
C TRP A 66 2.98 -8.69 3.49
N ALA A 67 3.31 -9.87 2.99
CA ALA A 67 3.99 -10.92 3.74
C ALA A 67 5.51 -10.89 3.57
N ASP A 68 6.04 -10.10 2.63
CA ASP A 68 7.46 -10.04 2.32
C ASP A 68 8.24 -9.35 3.45
N ASP A 69 9.23 -10.06 4.00
CA ASP A 69 10.05 -9.55 5.11
C ASP A 69 10.86 -8.31 4.72
N GLU A 70 11.37 -8.25 3.49
CA GLU A 70 12.13 -7.08 3.03
C GLU A 70 11.24 -5.84 2.95
N PHE A 71 10.01 -5.98 2.47
CA PHE A 71 9.04 -4.89 2.47
C PHE A 71 8.73 -4.41 3.88
N LYS A 72 8.49 -5.33 4.81
CA LYS A 72 8.23 -5.01 6.21
C LYS A 72 9.40 -4.29 6.87
N LYS A 73 10.64 -4.69 6.53
CA LYS A 73 11.84 -4.00 7.02
C LYS A 73 11.92 -2.56 6.54
N VAL A 74 11.55 -2.30 5.29
CA VAL A 74 11.51 -0.93 4.76
C VAL A 74 10.50 -0.09 5.54
N LEU A 75 9.30 -0.60 5.74
CA LEU A 75 8.28 0.11 6.52
C LEU A 75 8.74 0.38 7.95
N ALA A 76 9.29 -0.62 8.62
CA ALA A 76 9.78 -0.49 9.99
C ALA A 76 10.93 0.53 10.08
N SER A 77 11.80 0.58 9.07
CA SER A 77 12.97 1.49 9.08
C SER A 77 12.59 2.96 9.11
N VAL A 78 11.40 3.31 8.61
CA VAL A 78 10.90 4.70 8.63
C VAL A 78 9.85 4.93 9.71
N GLY A 79 9.51 3.90 10.49
CA GLY A 79 8.49 3.98 11.53
C GLY A 79 7.06 3.83 11.02
N PHE A 80 6.86 3.36 9.78
CA PHE A 80 5.52 3.09 9.25
C PHE A 80 5.01 1.75 9.80
N PRO A 81 3.72 1.68 10.20
CA PRO A 81 3.16 0.42 10.70
C PRO A 81 3.27 -0.71 9.67
N THR A 82 3.72 -1.88 10.12
CA THR A 82 3.84 -3.06 9.25
C THR A 82 2.55 -3.84 9.11
N GLU A 83 1.57 -3.55 9.97
CA GLU A 83 0.24 -4.14 9.91
C GLU A 83 -0.83 -3.05 9.88
N PRO A 84 -1.75 -3.08 8.93
CA PRO A 84 -2.86 -2.13 8.90
C PRO A 84 -3.85 -2.37 10.03
N THR A 85 -4.60 -1.34 10.40
CA THR A 85 -5.72 -1.45 11.33
C THR A 85 -6.84 -2.29 10.72
N GLU A 86 -7.11 -2.06 9.43
CA GLU A 86 -8.05 -2.83 8.64
C GLU A 86 -7.50 -3.02 7.23
N ARG A 87 -7.84 -4.13 6.60
CA ARG A 87 -7.43 -4.41 5.24
C ARG A 87 -8.57 -5.08 4.47
N MET A 88 -8.84 -4.58 3.27
CA MET A 88 -9.74 -5.22 2.33
C MET A 88 -8.99 -5.55 1.05
N ILE A 89 -9.21 -6.74 0.52
CA ILE A 89 -8.74 -7.17 -0.80
C ILE A 89 -9.98 -7.51 -1.60
N LEU A 90 -10.20 -6.76 -2.68
CA LEU A 90 -11.42 -6.83 -3.48
C LEU A 90 -11.08 -7.19 -4.92
N ASP A 91 -11.81 -8.13 -5.50
CA ASP A 91 -11.71 -8.39 -6.93
C ASP A 91 -12.37 -7.23 -7.69
N LEU A 92 -11.68 -6.71 -8.71
CA LEU A 92 -12.21 -5.60 -9.47
C LEU A 92 -13.16 -6.10 -10.54
N HIS A 93 -14.36 -5.53 -10.57
CA HIS A 93 -15.39 -5.79 -11.58
C HIS A 93 -15.27 -4.84 -12.77
N GLN A 94 -14.97 -3.57 -12.50
CA GLN A 94 -14.76 -2.54 -13.53
C GLN A 94 -13.58 -1.66 -13.17
N ILE A 95 -12.82 -1.24 -14.18
CA ILE A 95 -11.67 -0.33 -14.02
C ILE A 95 -11.79 0.73 -15.11
N GLU A 96 -11.94 1.99 -14.70
CA GLU A 96 -11.99 3.14 -15.60
C GLU A 96 -11.03 4.24 -15.11
N PRO A 97 -10.15 4.76 -15.98
CA PRO A 97 -9.84 4.24 -17.30
C PRO A 97 -9.20 2.84 -17.24
N PRO A 98 -9.27 2.04 -18.32
CA PRO A 98 -8.71 0.69 -18.30
C PRO A 98 -7.19 0.70 -18.05
N LEU A 99 -6.73 -0.41 -17.51
CA LEU A 99 -5.29 -0.63 -17.26
C LEU A 99 -4.49 -0.70 -18.55
#